data_7e879e254663ec526c38f22d3e960924
#
_entry.id   7e879e254663ec526c38f22d3e960924
#
_cell.length_a   1.000
_cell.length_b   1.000
_cell.length_c   1.000
_cell.angle_alpha   90.00
_cell.angle_beta   90.00
_cell.angle_gamma   90.00
#
_symmetry.space_group_name_H-M   'P 1'
#
loop_
_entity.id
_entity.type
_entity.pdbx_description
1 polymer ?
#
loop_
_entity_poly.entity_id
_entity_poly.type
_entity_poly.pdbx_seq_one_letter_code
_entity_poly.pdbx_strand_id
1 'polypeptide(L)'
;MIERTPVLDAVTHAVLISGLLLLLMPLWIVFVAASHDFQTVNQVPMPLWPGNHLLENLSLAWERGNFDRVMLNSLIVAVGVTVGKIVIAALSAFSIVYFSYRLRMVIFWMIFITLMLPLEVRIVPTYAVAADALRPFQATLDVLGIPLDLPEWNLLNTYSGLILPLIATATGTFLYRQFFLTVPDELTEAAKMDGAGPIRFFLEVLMPLSKTNMAALATIMFVWSWNQYLWPLLVVTDHQNFATATMQLQKIVPGPAFGEPPIWNVAMAANLIVLAPPVLVTILLQRWFVRGLISTDK
;
A
#
# COMPACT_ATOMS: atom_id res chain seq x y z
N MET A 1 21.05 -5.83 -37.82
CA MET A 1 20.84 -4.49 -38.39
C MET A 1 19.62 -3.87 -37.72
N ILE A 2 19.78 -2.82 -36.92
CA ILE A 2 18.66 -2.08 -36.37
C ILE A 2 18.20 -1.13 -37.49
N GLU A 3 17.12 -1.43 -38.19
CA GLU A 3 16.52 -0.52 -39.13
C GLU A 3 16.08 0.74 -38.42
N ARG A 4 16.62 1.89 -38.83
CA ARG A 4 16.18 3.19 -38.30
C ARG A 4 14.84 3.51 -38.97
N THR A 5 13.78 3.51 -38.16
CA THR A 5 12.42 3.84 -38.60
C THR A 5 11.97 5.18 -38.01
N PRO A 6 12.53 6.32 -38.50
CA PRO A 6 12.31 7.63 -37.88
C PRO A 6 10.83 8.05 -37.83
N VAL A 7 10.03 7.64 -38.79
CA VAL A 7 8.59 7.93 -38.81
C VAL A 7 7.85 7.12 -37.74
N LEU A 8 8.19 5.83 -37.59
CA LEU A 8 7.59 4.97 -36.56
C LEU A 8 7.98 5.47 -35.15
N ASP A 9 9.25 5.84 -34.99
CA ASP A 9 9.75 6.38 -33.72
C ASP A 9 9.02 7.69 -33.36
N ALA A 10 8.83 8.59 -34.34
CA ALA A 10 8.09 9.84 -34.13
C ALA A 10 6.62 9.59 -33.75
N VAL A 11 5.95 8.68 -34.45
CA VAL A 11 4.56 8.28 -34.12
C VAL A 11 4.48 7.65 -32.74
N THR A 12 5.40 6.74 -32.41
CA THR A 12 5.46 6.11 -31.08
C THR A 12 5.63 7.15 -29.98
N HIS A 13 6.57 8.10 -30.13
CA HIS A 13 6.74 9.17 -29.16
C HIS A 13 5.51 10.08 -29.05
N ALA A 14 4.87 10.42 -30.16
CA ALA A 14 3.65 11.23 -30.16
C ALA A 14 2.52 10.55 -29.41
N VAL A 15 2.30 9.23 -29.63
CA VAL A 15 1.29 8.43 -28.92
C VAL A 15 1.61 8.36 -27.43
N LEU A 16 2.87 8.09 -27.06
CA LEU A 16 3.29 8.00 -25.64
C LEU A 16 3.15 9.36 -24.93
N ILE A 17 3.56 10.45 -25.55
CA ILE A 17 3.44 11.80 -24.97
C ILE A 17 1.96 12.18 -24.84
N SER A 18 1.14 11.95 -25.86
CA SER A 18 -0.29 12.24 -25.78
C SER A 18 -0.98 11.42 -24.67
N GLY A 19 -0.64 10.15 -24.55
CA GLY A 19 -1.13 9.28 -23.46
C GLY A 19 -0.70 9.79 -22.09
N LEU A 20 0.56 10.21 -21.94
CA LEU A 20 1.08 10.80 -20.70
C LEU A 20 0.34 12.09 -20.32
N LEU A 21 0.16 13.00 -21.29
CA LEU A 21 -0.57 14.25 -21.06
C LEU A 21 -2.02 13.99 -20.62
N LEU A 22 -2.69 13.01 -21.25
CA LEU A 22 -4.05 12.60 -20.87
C LEU A 22 -4.10 12.07 -19.42
N LEU A 23 -3.12 11.24 -19.04
CA LEU A 23 -3.02 10.71 -17.67
C LEU A 23 -2.68 11.76 -16.63
N LEU A 24 -1.89 12.78 -17.00
CA LEU A 24 -1.54 13.88 -16.09
C LEU A 24 -2.61 14.97 -16.01
N MET A 25 -3.58 15.01 -16.93
CA MET A 25 -4.64 16.01 -16.96
C MET A 25 -5.43 16.10 -15.65
N PRO A 26 -5.90 15.02 -15.03
CA PRO A 26 -6.60 15.10 -13.75
C PRO A 26 -5.74 15.70 -12.63
N LEU A 27 -4.46 15.35 -12.58
CA LEU A 27 -3.52 15.92 -11.58
C LEU A 27 -3.27 17.41 -11.83
N TRP A 28 -3.20 17.82 -13.10
CA TRP A 28 -3.13 19.23 -13.46
C TRP A 28 -4.35 20.02 -13.02
N ILE A 29 -5.55 19.47 -13.22
CA ILE A 29 -6.79 20.10 -12.77
C ILE A 29 -6.82 20.24 -11.24
N VAL A 30 -6.39 19.22 -10.49
CA VAL A 30 -6.28 19.28 -9.03
C VAL A 30 -5.31 20.38 -8.60
N PHE A 31 -4.14 20.48 -9.24
CA PHE A 31 -3.14 21.50 -8.97
C PHE A 31 -3.66 22.91 -9.27
N VAL A 32 -4.28 23.12 -10.43
CA VAL A 32 -4.87 24.40 -10.82
C VAL A 32 -5.99 24.79 -9.85
N ALA A 33 -6.91 23.88 -9.53
CA ALA A 33 -7.98 24.17 -8.58
C ALA A 33 -7.46 24.51 -7.17
N ALA A 34 -6.41 23.82 -6.71
CA ALA A 34 -5.74 24.12 -5.45
C ALA A 34 -5.06 25.49 -5.43
N SER A 35 -4.75 26.07 -6.59
CA SER A 35 -4.03 27.36 -6.73
C SER A 35 -4.94 28.58 -6.82
N HIS A 36 -6.25 28.39 -6.95
CA HIS A 36 -7.24 29.47 -7.06
C HIS A 36 -7.92 29.79 -5.73
N ASP A 37 -8.56 30.95 -5.66
CA ASP A 37 -9.48 31.32 -4.58
C ASP A 37 -10.82 30.62 -4.73
N PHE A 38 -11.66 30.71 -3.69
CA PHE A 38 -12.97 30.06 -3.64
C PHE A 38 -13.90 30.49 -4.78
N GLN A 39 -13.89 31.77 -5.18
CA GLN A 39 -14.80 32.27 -6.21
C GLN A 39 -14.39 31.74 -7.58
N THR A 40 -13.11 31.80 -7.90
CA THR A 40 -12.56 31.41 -9.20
C THR A 40 -12.68 29.89 -9.43
N VAL A 41 -12.45 29.05 -8.41
CA VAL A 41 -12.55 27.59 -8.56
C VAL A 41 -13.99 27.13 -8.84
N ASN A 42 -14.99 27.88 -8.41
CA ASN A 42 -16.39 27.58 -8.63
C ASN A 42 -16.98 28.21 -9.92
N GLN A 43 -16.19 28.91 -10.71
CA GLN A 43 -16.63 29.43 -12.01
C GLN A 43 -16.75 28.32 -13.07
N VAL A 44 -17.66 28.52 -14.01
CA VAL A 44 -17.85 27.59 -15.13
C VAL A 44 -17.70 28.40 -16.43
N PRO A 45 -16.67 28.10 -17.24
CA PRO A 45 -15.61 27.11 -17.04
C PRO A 45 -14.55 27.58 -16.02
N MET A 46 -13.98 26.61 -15.27
CA MET A 46 -12.85 26.88 -14.38
C MET A 46 -11.60 27.21 -15.22
N PRO A 47 -10.77 28.20 -14.83
CA PRO A 47 -9.50 28.47 -15.49
C PRO A 47 -8.59 27.24 -15.53
N LEU A 48 -7.85 27.08 -16.64
CA LEU A 48 -6.92 25.96 -16.83
C LEU A 48 -5.46 26.32 -16.45
N TRP A 49 -5.21 27.55 -16.05
CA TRP A 49 -3.87 28.04 -15.65
C TRP A 49 -3.82 28.28 -14.14
N PRO A 50 -2.68 28.05 -13.48
CA PRO A 50 -2.55 28.22 -12.04
C PRO A 50 -2.80 29.67 -11.58
N GLY A 51 -3.42 29.80 -10.40
CA GLY A 51 -3.57 31.06 -9.67
C GLY A 51 -2.45 31.28 -8.65
N ASN A 52 -2.62 32.25 -7.75
CA ASN A 52 -1.61 32.69 -6.79
C ASN A 52 -1.92 32.27 -5.32
N HIS A 53 -3.00 31.54 -5.09
CA HIS A 53 -3.47 31.17 -3.73
C HIS A 53 -3.02 29.78 -3.25
N LEU A 54 -2.10 29.11 -3.98
CA LEU A 54 -1.70 27.73 -3.65
C LEU A 54 -1.18 27.58 -2.22
N LEU A 55 -0.28 28.43 -1.77
CA LEU A 55 0.33 28.34 -0.44
C LEU A 55 -0.70 28.61 0.67
N GLU A 56 -1.58 29.58 0.44
CA GLU A 56 -2.68 29.90 1.36
C GLU A 56 -3.63 28.70 1.50
N ASN A 57 -4.06 28.11 0.39
CA ASN A 57 -4.95 26.95 0.40
C ASN A 57 -4.28 25.71 1.02
N LEU A 58 -2.98 25.50 0.80
CA LEU A 58 -2.22 24.43 1.46
C LEU A 58 -2.16 24.63 2.98
N SER A 59 -1.91 25.86 3.45
CA SER A 59 -1.92 26.19 4.87
C SER A 59 -3.29 25.98 5.50
N LEU A 60 -4.35 26.49 4.86
CA LEU A 60 -5.73 26.27 5.30
C LEU A 60 -6.12 24.78 5.33
N ALA A 61 -5.73 24.04 4.30
CA ALA A 61 -5.98 22.60 4.26
C ALA A 61 -5.25 21.88 5.39
N TRP A 62 -3.99 22.23 5.63
CA TRP A 62 -3.15 21.65 6.67
C TRP A 62 -3.76 21.83 8.07
N GLU A 63 -4.15 23.06 8.40
CA GLU A 63 -4.75 23.39 9.69
C GLU A 63 -6.12 22.73 9.86
N ARG A 64 -7.04 22.88 8.88
CA ARG A 64 -8.38 22.29 8.93
C ARG A 64 -8.35 20.77 8.98
N GLY A 65 -7.39 20.15 8.30
CA GLY A 65 -7.23 18.72 8.23
C GLY A 65 -6.48 18.11 9.39
N ASN A 66 -5.90 18.93 10.30
CA ASN A 66 -4.98 18.44 11.33
C ASN A 66 -3.93 17.48 10.75
N PHE A 67 -3.34 17.88 9.61
CA PHE A 67 -2.48 17.00 8.82
C PHE A 67 -1.20 16.58 9.53
N ASP A 68 -0.73 17.31 10.54
CA ASP A 68 0.39 16.90 11.37
C ASP A 68 0.23 15.47 11.89
N ARG A 69 -0.91 15.20 12.49
CA ARG A 69 -1.18 13.92 13.14
C ARG A 69 -1.63 12.84 12.16
N VAL A 70 -2.56 13.16 11.28
CA VAL A 70 -3.11 12.16 10.36
C VAL A 70 -2.10 11.67 9.33
N MET A 71 -1.16 12.52 8.91
CA MET A 71 -0.04 12.14 8.04
C MET A 71 0.94 11.20 8.76
N LEU A 72 1.25 11.50 10.02
CA LEU A 72 2.09 10.61 10.84
C LEU A 72 1.41 9.26 11.05
N ASN A 73 0.12 9.24 11.39
CA ASN A 73 -0.65 8.00 11.53
C ASN A 73 -0.64 7.18 10.23
N SER A 74 -0.91 7.82 9.09
CA SER A 74 -0.86 7.16 7.79
C SER A 74 0.53 6.61 7.47
N LEU A 75 1.59 7.35 7.80
CA LEU A 75 2.96 6.90 7.59
C LEU A 75 3.28 5.67 8.45
N ILE A 76 2.93 5.69 9.74
CA ILE A 76 3.13 4.55 10.64
C ILE A 76 2.38 3.32 10.12
N VAL A 77 1.11 3.49 9.74
CA VAL A 77 0.28 2.39 9.23
C VAL A 77 0.83 1.88 7.89
N ALA A 78 1.11 2.76 6.93
CA ALA A 78 1.60 2.35 5.61
C ALA A 78 2.96 1.66 5.67
N VAL A 79 3.89 2.17 6.47
CA VAL A 79 5.21 1.54 6.69
C VAL A 79 5.05 0.22 7.45
N GLY A 80 4.27 0.20 8.53
CA GLY A 80 4.03 -1.01 9.33
C GLY A 80 3.41 -2.15 8.51
N VAL A 81 2.37 -1.85 7.71
CA VAL A 81 1.75 -2.83 6.80
C VAL A 81 2.74 -3.28 5.72
N THR A 82 3.50 -2.36 5.13
CA THR A 82 4.48 -2.68 4.08
C THR A 82 5.58 -3.61 4.59
N VAL A 83 6.18 -3.27 5.72
CA VAL A 83 7.23 -4.10 6.35
C VAL A 83 6.65 -5.46 6.76
N GLY A 84 5.49 -5.48 7.41
CA GLY A 84 4.82 -6.72 7.80
C GLY A 84 4.53 -7.63 6.61
N LYS A 85 4.01 -7.08 5.52
CA LYS A 85 3.76 -7.82 4.26
C LYS A 85 5.04 -8.41 3.67
N ILE A 86 6.11 -7.62 3.60
CA ILE A 86 7.40 -8.07 3.06
C ILE A 86 7.96 -9.22 3.90
N VAL A 87 7.98 -9.06 5.22
CA VAL A 87 8.53 -10.06 6.14
C VAL A 87 7.75 -11.38 6.04
N ILE A 88 6.42 -11.32 6.17
CA ILE A 88 5.58 -12.53 6.12
C ILE A 88 5.65 -13.19 4.74
N ALA A 89 5.63 -12.40 3.66
CA ALA A 89 5.72 -12.92 2.31
C ALA A 89 7.06 -13.61 2.03
N ALA A 90 8.17 -13.00 2.44
CA ALA A 90 9.49 -13.58 2.26
C ALA A 90 9.67 -14.89 3.07
N LEU A 91 9.23 -14.90 4.35
CA LEU A 91 9.29 -16.09 5.20
C LEU A 91 8.38 -17.21 4.66
N SER A 92 7.17 -16.90 4.22
CA SER A 92 6.25 -17.86 3.63
C SER A 92 6.82 -18.48 2.35
N ALA A 93 7.35 -17.64 1.45
CA ALA A 93 7.98 -18.10 0.21
C ALA A 93 9.25 -18.95 0.49
N PHE A 94 10.07 -18.53 1.46
CA PHE A 94 11.25 -19.28 1.90
C PHE A 94 10.87 -20.67 2.40
N SER A 95 9.86 -20.76 3.24
CA SER A 95 9.33 -22.04 3.73
C SER A 95 8.86 -22.95 2.59
N ILE A 96 8.11 -22.40 1.62
CA ILE A 96 7.52 -23.17 0.53
C ILE A 96 8.58 -23.67 -0.48
N VAL A 97 9.63 -22.86 -0.73
CA VAL A 97 10.66 -23.19 -1.75
C VAL A 97 11.77 -24.08 -1.18
N TYR A 98 12.32 -23.73 -0.03
CA TYR A 98 13.55 -24.35 0.48
C TYR A 98 13.33 -25.50 1.47
N PHE A 99 12.12 -25.69 1.98
CA PHE A 99 11.81 -26.80 2.88
C PHE A 99 10.93 -27.83 2.19
N SER A 100 11.33 -29.12 2.29
CA SER A 100 10.58 -30.25 1.74
C SER A 100 9.63 -30.85 2.78
N TYR A 101 8.41 -30.31 2.90
CA TYR A 101 7.35 -30.91 3.72
C TYR A 101 6.14 -31.28 2.84
N ARG A 102 5.39 -32.29 3.29
CA ARG A 102 4.35 -32.94 2.50
C ARG A 102 3.24 -32.00 2.03
N LEU A 103 2.91 -30.97 2.82
CA LEU A 103 1.77 -30.07 2.56
C LEU A 103 2.18 -28.72 1.94
N ARG A 104 3.46 -28.51 1.56
CA ARG A 104 3.94 -27.22 1.07
C ARG A 104 3.13 -26.63 -0.09
N MET A 105 2.74 -27.48 -1.04
CA MET A 105 1.95 -27.04 -2.19
C MET A 105 0.49 -26.75 -1.84
N VAL A 106 -0.08 -27.50 -0.91
CA VAL A 106 -1.43 -27.25 -0.39
C VAL A 106 -1.48 -25.90 0.32
N ILE A 107 -0.49 -25.64 1.19
CA ILE A 107 -0.37 -24.34 1.88
C ILE A 107 -0.19 -23.20 0.88
N PHE A 108 0.66 -23.39 -0.13
CA PHE A 108 0.81 -22.39 -1.20
C PHE A 108 -0.52 -22.07 -1.90
N TRP A 109 -1.26 -23.11 -2.31
CA TRP A 109 -2.54 -22.92 -2.97
C TRP A 109 -3.61 -22.31 -2.04
N MET A 110 -3.63 -22.68 -0.77
CA MET A 110 -4.50 -22.03 0.21
C MET A 110 -4.21 -20.54 0.33
N ILE A 111 -2.93 -20.15 0.45
CA ILE A 111 -2.52 -18.74 0.46
C ILE A 111 -2.93 -18.07 -0.86
N PHE A 112 -2.69 -18.72 -2.01
CA PHE A 112 -2.96 -18.15 -3.32
C PHE A 112 -4.47 -17.91 -3.54
N ILE A 113 -5.33 -18.82 -3.12
CA ILE A 113 -6.80 -18.68 -3.20
C ILE A 113 -7.27 -17.42 -2.43
N THR A 114 -6.58 -17.03 -1.35
CA THR A 114 -6.95 -15.81 -0.61
C THR A 114 -6.79 -14.53 -1.45
N LEU A 115 -6.04 -14.53 -2.56
CA LEU A 115 -6.00 -13.41 -3.52
C LEU A 115 -7.35 -13.15 -4.18
N MET A 116 -8.16 -14.21 -4.34
CA MET A 116 -9.47 -14.12 -4.99
C MET A 116 -10.53 -13.48 -4.07
N LEU A 117 -10.24 -13.37 -2.77
CA LEU A 117 -11.14 -12.77 -1.80
C LEU A 117 -10.76 -11.30 -1.57
N PRO A 118 -11.51 -10.33 -2.12
CA PRO A 118 -11.29 -8.92 -1.86
C PRO A 118 -11.50 -8.61 -0.38
N LEU A 119 -10.87 -7.52 0.10
CA LEU A 119 -10.95 -7.11 1.50
C LEU A 119 -12.41 -6.91 1.95
N GLU A 120 -13.23 -6.39 1.08
CA GLU A 120 -14.65 -6.07 1.31
C GLU A 120 -15.46 -7.31 1.72
N VAL A 121 -15.17 -8.47 1.13
CA VAL A 121 -15.86 -9.74 1.44
C VAL A 121 -15.51 -10.25 2.83
N ARG A 122 -14.25 -10.09 3.24
CA ARG A 122 -13.74 -10.58 4.53
C ARG A 122 -13.75 -9.54 5.65
N ILE A 123 -14.28 -8.34 5.39
CA ILE A 123 -14.18 -7.20 6.31
C ILE A 123 -14.90 -7.47 7.63
N VAL A 124 -16.09 -8.08 7.59
CA VAL A 124 -16.89 -8.38 8.79
C VAL A 124 -16.18 -9.35 9.72
N PRO A 125 -15.72 -10.56 9.26
CA PRO A 125 -14.97 -11.46 10.14
C PRO A 125 -13.63 -10.85 10.60
N THR A 126 -12.96 -10.06 9.76
CA THR A 126 -11.72 -9.38 10.15
C THR A 126 -11.96 -8.34 11.25
N TYR A 127 -13.06 -7.58 11.15
CA TYR A 127 -13.47 -6.64 12.20
C TYR A 127 -13.80 -7.36 13.51
N ALA A 128 -14.52 -8.48 13.45
CA ALA A 128 -14.85 -9.26 14.65
C ALA A 128 -13.58 -9.74 15.39
N VAL A 129 -12.54 -10.15 14.64
CA VAL A 129 -11.23 -10.50 15.22
C VAL A 129 -10.48 -9.25 15.72
N ALA A 130 -10.61 -8.11 15.07
CA ALA A 130 -9.99 -6.86 15.55
C ALA A 130 -10.68 -6.34 16.82
N ALA A 131 -11.99 -6.55 16.96
CA ALA A 131 -12.73 -6.18 18.17
C ALA A 131 -12.35 -7.08 19.38
N ASP A 132 -12.05 -8.35 19.11
CA ASP A 132 -11.51 -9.28 20.11
C ASP A 132 -10.60 -10.32 19.41
N ALA A 133 -9.29 -10.09 19.54
CA ALA A 133 -8.27 -10.89 18.86
C ALA A 133 -8.18 -12.35 19.38
N LEU A 134 -8.67 -12.62 20.57
CA LEU A 134 -8.68 -13.98 21.17
C LEU A 134 -9.99 -14.72 20.93
N ARG A 135 -11.01 -14.09 20.38
CA ARG A 135 -12.30 -14.70 20.11
C ARG A 135 -12.24 -16.00 19.26
N PRO A 136 -11.43 -16.13 18.19
CA PRO A 136 -11.32 -17.37 17.45
C PRO A 136 -10.77 -18.54 18.28
N PHE A 137 -9.85 -18.24 19.21
CA PHE A 137 -9.29 -19.23 20.14
C PHE A 137 -10.32 -19.61 21.21
N GLN A 138 -11.04 -18.63 21.76
CA GLN A 138 -12.15 -18.88 22.69
C GLN A 138 -13.19 -19.81 22.07
N ALA A 139 -13.65 -19.50 20.84
CA ALA A 139 -14.60 -20.34 20.13
C ALA A 139 -14.10 -21.79 19.93
N THR A 140 -12.79 -21.96 19.73
CA THR A 140 -12.18 -23.29 19.61
C THR A 140 -12.19 -24.03 20.96
N LEU A 141 -11.89 -23.35 22.07
CA LEU A 141 -11.94 -23.91 23.41
C LEU A 141 -13.36 -24.35 23.80
N ASP A 142 -14.35 -23.51 23.45
CA ASP A 142 -15.76 -23.79 23.69
C ASP A 142 -16.22 -25.09 22.96
N VAL A 143 -15.82 -25.23 21.67
CA VAL A 143 -16.09 -26.42 20.87
C VAL A 143 -15.42 -27.67 21.46
N LEU A 144 -14.21 -27.51 22.03
CA LEU A 144 -13.49 -28.62 22.69
C LEU A 144 -13.98 -28.91 24.12
N GLY A 145 -14.91 -28.12 24.65
CA GLY A 145 -15.42 -28.25 26.00
C GLY A 145 -14.39 -27.92 27.08
N ILE A 146 -13.41 -27.13 26.78
CA ILE A 146 -12.35 -26.69 27.72
C ILE A 146 -12.86 -25.46 28.46
N PRO A 147 -13.10 -25.51 29.78
CA PRO A 147 -13.61 -24.38 30.57
C PRO A 147 -12.50 -23.38 30.91
N LEU A 148 -12.02 -22.68 29.89
CA LEU A 148 -11.01 -21.62 30.02
C LEU A 148 -11.52 -20.35 29.34
N ASP A 149 -11.79 -19.31 30.11
CA ASP A 149 -12.18 -18.01 29.59
C ASP A 149 -10.92 -17.18 29.29
N LEU A 150 -10.74 -16.82 28.01
CA LEU A 150 -9.66 -15.94 27.58
C LEU A 150 -10.05 -14.47 27.80
N PRO A 151 -9.10 -13.59 28.17
CA PRO A 151 -9.36 -12.17 28.30
C PRO A 151 -9.68 -11.57 26.94
N GLU A 152 -10.59 -10.59 26.87
CA GLU A 152 -10.85 -9.82 25.67
C GLU A 152 -9.63 -9.00 25.29
N TRP A 153 -9.18 -9.12 24.04
CA TRP A 153 -8.07 -8.33 23.49
C TRP A 153 -8.56 -7.44 22.35
N ASN A 154 -9.00 -6.24 22.71
CA ASN A 154 -9.52 -5.27 21.76
C ASN A 154 -8.37 -4.52 21.07
N LEU A 155 -8.33 -4.59 19.73
CA LEU A 155 -7.38 -3.90 18.87
C LEU A 155 -7.97 -2.64 18.20
N LEU A 156 -9.24 -2.31 18.42
CA LEU A 156 -9.85 -1.09 17.88
C LEU A 156 -9.15 0.15 18.45
N ASN A 157 -9.05 1.20 17.65
CA ASN A 157 -8.34 2.43 18.02
C ASN A 157 -6.87 2.19 18.43
N THR A 158 -6.19 1.26 17.74
CA THR A 158 -4.75 1.00 17.93
C THR A 158 -4.04 0.86 16.60
N TYR A 159 -2.72 1.13 16.58
CA TYR A 159 -1.91 0.86 15.40
C TYR A 159 -1.83 -0.64 15.07
N SER A 160 -1.86 -1.50 16.07
CA SER A 160 -1.91 -2.96 15.85
C SER A 160 -3.18 -3.38 15.12
N GLY A 161 -4.33 -2.85 15.48
CA GLY A 161 -5.59 -3.11 14.79
C GLY A 161 -5.63 -2.58 13.36
N LEU A 162 -4.94 -1.46 13.09
CA LEU A 162 -4.80 -0.91 11.75
C LEU A 162 -3.83 -1.72 10.87
N ILE A 163 -2.78 -2.32 11.46
CA ILE A 163 -1.66 -2.95 10.74
C ILE A 163 -1.83 -4.47 10.62
N LEU A 164 -2.03 -5.18 11.72
CA LEU A 164 -1.95 -6.65 11.76
C LEU A 164 -2.91 -7.35 10.79
N PRO A 165 -4.18 -6.96 10.64
CA PRO A 165 -5.08 -7.61 9.70
C PRO A 165 -4.71 -7.44 8.22
N LEU A 166 -3.88 -6.43 7.91
CA LEU A 166 -3.48 -6.10 6.56
C LEU A 166 -2.12 -6.68 6.14
N ILE A 167 -1.30 -7.21 7.07
CA ILE A 167 0.06 -7.69 6.75
C ILE A 167 0.08 -9.01 5.97
N ALA A 168 -0.97 -9.84 6.05
CA ALA A 168 -1.06 -11.05 5.25
C ALA A 168 -1.27 -10.70 3.77
N THR A 169 -0.40 -11.23 2.91
CA THR A 169 -0.45 -10.94 1.46
C THR A 169 -0.02 -12.16 0.64
N ALA A 170 -0.95 -12.68 -0.15
CA ALA A 170 -0.64 -13.75 -1.08
C ALA A 170 0.16 -13.24 -2.29
N THR A 171 -0.08 -11.99 -2.74
CA THR A 171 0.69 -11.37 -3.83
C THR A 171 2.20 -11.32 -3.51
N GLY A 172 2.54 -10.90 -2.29
CA GLY A 172 3.93 -10.85 -1.85
C GLY A 172 4.56 -12.24 -1.80
N THR A 173 3.87 -13.22 -1.22
CA THR A 173 4.32 -14.62 -1.16
C THR A 173 4.53 -15.20 -2.55
N PHE A 174 3.61 -14.93 -3.50
CA PHE A 174 3.74 -15.37 -4.89
C PHE A 174 4.98 -14.77 -5.56
N LEU A 175 5.18 -13.45 -5.46
CA LEU A 175 6.31 -12.76 -6.08
C LEU A 175 7.65 -13.24 -5.50
N TYR A 176 7.77 -13.37 -4.17
CA TYR A 176 8.98 -13.91 -3.57
C TYR A 176 9.23 -15.37 -3.95
N ARG A 177 8.16 -16.19 -4.01
CA ARG A 177 8.28 -17.57 -4.46
C ARG A 177 8.81 -17.65 -5.89
N GLN A 178 8.28 -16.86 -6.82
CA GLN A 178 8.77 -16.83 -8.20
C GLN A 178 10.24 -16.43 -8.26
N PHE A 179 10.64 -15.41 -7.51
CA PHE A 179 12.02 -15.00 -7.43
C PHE A 179 12.92 -16.09 -6.82
N PHE A 180 12.54 -16.69 -5.70
CA PHE A 180 13.35 -17.73 -5.05
C PHE A 180 13.54 -18.98 -5.92
N LEU A 181 12.60 -19.29 -6.79
CA LEU A 181 12.74 -20.37 -7.78
C LEU A 181 13.74 -20.04 -8.91
N THR A 182 14.13 -18.78 -9.08
CA THR A 182 15.17 -18.40 -10.06
C THR A 182 16.57 -18.37 -9.46
N VAL A 183 16.69 -18.52 -8.14
CA VAL A 183 18.00 -18.55 -7.46
C VAL A 183 18.66 -19.90 -7.74
N PRO A 184 19.91 -19.91 -8.26
CA PRO A 184 20.64 -21.15 -8.57
C PRO A 184 20.85 -22.03 -7.34
N ASP A 185 20.69 -23.35 -7.50
CA ASP A 185 20.88 -24.33 -6.42
C ASP A 185 22.31 -24.35 -5.87
N GLU A 186 23.28 -23.99 -6.71
CA GLU A 186 24.69 -23.88 -6.35
C GLU A 186 24.94 -22.92 -5.19
N LEU A 187 24.16 -21.85 -5.07
CA LEU A 187 24.25 -20.92 -3.94
C LEU A 187 23.77 -21.57 -2.63
N THR A 188 22.78 -22.42 -2.72
CA THR A 188 22.28 -23.19 -1.57
C THR A 188 23.29 -24.23 -1.14
N GLU A 189 23.93 -24.92 -2.09
CA GLU A 189 24.94 -25.92 -1.84
C GLU A 189 26.23 -25.29 -1.27
N ALA A 190 26.71 -24.17 -1.84
CA ALA A 190 27.84 -23.41 -1.32
C ALA A 190 27.60 -22.95 0.13
N ALA A 191 26.43 -22.38 0.43
CA ALA A 191 26.09 -21.97 1.78
C ALA A 191 26.09 -23.15 2.78
N LYS A 192 25.64 -24.35 2.36
CA LYS A 192 25.69 -25.56 3.19
C LYS A 192 27.14 -26.03 3.42
N MET A 193 27.98 -25.95 2.40
CA MET A 193 29.42 -26.28 2.54
C MET A 193 30.12 -25.33 3.51
N ASP A 194 29.71 -24.05 3.51
CA ASP A 194 30.22 -23.04 4.46
C ASP A 194 29.61 -23.17 5.87
N GLY A 195 28.78 -24.20 6.11
CA GLY A 195 28.14 -24.45 7.40
C GLY A 195 27.00 -23.47 7.75
N ALA A 196 26.46 -22.75 6.76
CA ALA A 196 25.34 -21.84 6.98
C ALA A 196 24.04 -22.61 7.25
N GLY A 197 23.41 -22.34 8.40
CA GLY A 197 22.06 -22.81 8.68
C GLY A 197 20.99 -22.06 7.85
N PRO A 198 19.72 -22.54 7.84
CA PRO A 198 18.66 -21.96 7.01
C PRO A 198 18.43 -20.47 7.25
N ILE A 199 18.46 -20.02 8.50
CA ILE A 199 18.25 -18.61 8.85
C ILE A 199 19.41 -17.75 8.33
N ARG A 200 20.64 -18.23 8.46
CA ARG A 200 21.82 -17.53 7.95
C ARG A 200 21.77 -17.42 6.43
N PHE A 201 21.44 -18.50 5.73
CA PHE A 201 21.22 -18.49 4.28
C PHE A 201 20.14 -17.50 3.86
N PHE A 202 19.00 -17.47 4.57
CA PHE A 202 17.93 -16.53 4.31
C PHE A 202 18.37 -15.07 4.45
N LEU A 203 19.04 -14.73 5.57
CA LEU A 203 19.40 -13.34 5.88
C LEU A 203 20.62 -12.84 5.10
N GLU A 204 21.66 -13.71 4.91
CA GLU A 204 22.93 -13.30 4.32
C GLU A 204 22.98 -13.50 2.79
N VAL A 205 22.15 -14.40 2.23
CA VAL A 205 22.17 -14.72 0.79
C VAL A 205 20.87 -14.28 0.12
N LEU A 206 19.73 -14.83 0.54
CA LEU A 206 18.45 -14.60 -0.18
C LEU A 206 17.94 -13.17 -0.05
N MET A 207 17.96 -12.59 1.14
CA MET A 207 17.46 -11.23 1.34
C MET A 207 18.30 -10.17 0.60
N PRO A 208 19.66 -10.23 0.61
CA PRO A 208 20.46 -9.35 -0.22
C PRO A 208 20.24 -9.51 -1.72
N LEU A 209 20.08 -10.74 -2.23
CA LEU A 209 19.78 -11.00 -3.64
C LEU A 209 18.39 -10.45 -4.03
N SER A 210 17.42 -10.49 -3.13
CA SER A 210 16.04 -10.04 -3.38
C SER A 210 15.81 -8.54 -3.27
N LYS A 211 16.85 -7.72 -3.02
CA LYS A 211 16.72 -6.26 -2.77
C LYS A 211 15.90 -5.54 -3.84
N THR A 212 16.08 -5.88 -5.10
CA THR A 212 15.36 -5.24 -6.21
C THR A 212 13.87 -5.59 -6.18
N ASN A 213 13.55 -6.89 -6.02
CA ASN A 213 12.17 -7.35 -5.90
C ASN A 213 11.51 -6.82 -4.62
N MET A 214 12.27 -6.75 -3.52
CA MET A 214 11.80 -6.18 -2.27
C MET A 214 11.44 -4.69 -2.42
N ALA A 215 12.26 -3.91 -3.12
CA ALA A 215 11.98 -2.50 -3.37
C ALA A 215 10.75 -2.30 -4.25
N ALA A 216 10.57 -3.13 -5.29
CA ALA A 216 9.39 -3.11 -6.13
C ALA A 216 8.13 -3.45 -5.32
N LEU A 217 8.17 -4.51 -4.54
CA LEU A 217 7.07 -4.91 -3.66
C LEU A 217 6.78 -3.85 -2.59
N ALA A 218 7.82 -3.26 -1.98
CA ALA A 218 7.68 -2.18 -1.00
C ALA A 218 6.94 -0.98 -1.57
N THR A 219 7.26 -0.57 -2.80
CA THR A 219 6.58 0.54 -3.48
C THR A 219 5.08 0.24 -3.65
N ILE A 220 4.74 -0.92 -4.21
CA ILE A 220 3.36 -1.33 -4.45
C ILE A 220 2.59 -1.42 -3.12
N MET A 221 3.18 -2.07 -2.11
CA MET A 221 2.53 -2.28 -0.82
C MET A 221 2.37 -1.00 -0.02
N PHE A 222 3.34 -0.06 -0.11
CA PHE A 222 3.23 1.24 0.53
C PHE A 222 2.09 2.07 -0.08
N VAL A 223 2.05 2.19 -1.41
CA VAL A 223 0.99 2.93 -2.11
C VAL A 223 -0.38 2.32 -1.80
N TRP A 224 -0.49 0.99 -1.83
CA TRP A 224 -1.72 0.29 -1.48
C TRP A 224 -2.14 0.55 -0.03
N SER A 225 -1.21 0.47 0.91
CA SER A 225 -1.48 0.66 2.34
C SER A 225 -1.81 2.10 2.69
N TRP A 226 -1.13 3.06 2.05
CA TRP A 226 -1.42 4.48 2.20
C TRP A 226 -2.83 4.86 1.76
N ASN A 227 -3.29 4.28 0.67
CA ASN A 227 -4.61 4.56 0.10
C ASN A 227 -5.77 3.79 0.78
N GLN A 228 -5.49 3.04 1.86
CA GLN A 228 -6.55 2.36 2.60
C GLN A 228 -7.49 3.37 3.27
N TYR A 229 -8.78 3.23 2.98
CA TYR A 229 -9.83 4.05 3.55
C TYR A 229 -10.84 3.23 4.35
N LEU A 230 -11.36 2.16 3.75
CA LEU A 230 -12.46 1.40 4.32
C LEU A 230 -12.08 0.69 5.63
N TRP A 231 -10.89 0.09 5.69
CA TRP A 231 -10.43 -0.58 6.91
C TRP A 231 -10.20 0.39 8.08
N PRO A 232 -9.43 1.48 7.92
CA PRO A 232 -9.31 2.50 8.95
C PRO A 232 -10.66 3.08 9.39
N LEU A 233 -11.59 3.33 8.45
CA LEU A 233 -12.92 3.87 8.75
C LEU A 233 -13.71 3.00 9.73
N LEU A 234 -13.55 1.68 9.67
CA LEU A 234 -14.28 0.74 10.53
C LEU A 234 -13.59 0.55 11.88
N VAL A 235 -12.26 0.51 11.90
CA VAL A 235 -11.47 0.18 13.10
C VAL A 235 -11.26 1.39 14.01
N VAL A 236 -11.27 2.61 13.42
CA VAL A 236 -11.02 3.86 14.14
C VAL A 236 -12.33 4.57 14.45
N THR A 237 -12.66 4.64 15.72
CA THR A 237 -13.73 5.48 16.27
C THR A 237 -13.17 6.74 16.95
N ASP A 238 -11.95 6.66 17.47
CA ASP A 238 -11.18 7.81 17.99
C ASP A 238 -10.44 8.52 16.84
N HIS A 239 -11.17 9.35 16.12
CA HIS A 239 -10.64 10.08 14.97
C HIS A 239 -9.59 11.13 15.35
N GLN A 240 -9.57 11.61 16.61
CA GLN A 240 -8.57 12.60 17.03
C GLN A 240 -7.18 11.98 17.09
N ASN A 241 -7.10 10.71 17.53
CA ASN A 241 -5.83 10.05 17.79
C ASN A 241 -5.37 9.13 16.64
N PHE A 242 -6.28 8.47 15.94
CA PHE A 242 -5.94 7.38 15.01
C PHE A 242 -6.42 7.58 13.57
N ALA A 243 -7.09 8.72 13.26
CA ALA A 243 -7.50 8.98 11.87
C ALA A 243 -6.30 8.96 10.92
N THR A 244 -6.51 8.42 9.72
CA THR A 244 -5.53 8.42 8.62
C THR A 244 -5.78 9.59 7.66
N ALA A 245 -4.79 9.93 6.84
CA ALA A 245 -4.87 11.03 5.89
C ALA A 245 -6.02 10.85 4.87
N THR A 246 -6.24 9.62 4.42
CA THR A 246 -7.35 9.28 3.52
C THR A 246 -8.72 9.45 4.16
N MET A 247 -8.87 9.11 5.45
CA MET A 247 -10.10 9.38 6.21
C MET A 247 -10.35 10.88 6.36
N GLN A 248 -9.30 11.64 6.68
CA GLN A 248 -9.41 13.09 6.88
C GLN A 248 -9.70 13.82 5.57
N LEU A 249 -9.10 13.38 4.46
CA LEU A 249 -9.39 13.92 3.13
C LEU A 249 -10.88 13.83 2.80
N GLN A 250 -11.53 12.71 3.08
CA GLN A 250 -12.97 12.52 2.85
C GLN A 250 -13.84 13.46 3.69
N LYS A 251 -13.37 13.90 4.85
CA LYS A 251 -14.10 14.88 5.68
C LYS A 251 -13.94 16.32 5.17
N ILE A 252 -12.80 16.63 4.53
CA ILE A 252 -12.54 17.97 3.96
C ILE A 252 -13.30 18.15 2.63
N VAL A 253 -13.45 17.06 1.86
CA VAL A 253 -14.22 17.08 0.61
C VAL A 253 -15.70 17.29 0.96
N PRO A 254 -16.30 18.41 0.53
CA PRO A 254 -17.68 18.72 0.90
C PRO A 254 -18.65 17.72 0.28
N GLY A 255 -19.45 17.12 1.13
CA GLY A 255 -20.59 16.32 0.69
C GLY A 255 -21.83 17.19 0.42
N PRO A 256 -22.79 16.72 -0.38
CA PRO A 256 -24.02 17.46 -0.69
C PRO A 256 -24.95 17.67 0.53
N ALA A 257 -24.60 17.14 1.70
CA ALA A 257 -25.46 17.13 2.89
C ALA A 257 -25.51 18.46 3.66
N PHE A 258 -24.67 19.45 3.38
CA PHE A 258 -24.52 20.63 4.25
C PHE A 258 -25.02 21.95 3.63
N GLY A 259 -25.55 21.95 2.42
CA GLY A 259 -26.15 23.16 1.81
C GLY A 259 -25.19 24.32 1.54
N GLU A 260 -23.91 24.18 1.93
CA GLU A 260 -22.86 25.16 1.65
C GLU A 260 -22.15 24.81 0.34
N PRO A 261 -21.73 25.82 -0.45
CA PRO A 261 -20.95 25.55 -1.65
C PRO A 261 -19.60 24.91 -1.27
N PRO A 262 -19.18 23.89 -2.01
CA PRO A 262 -17.96 23.15 -1.71
C PRO A 262 -16.71 24.04 -1.79
N ILE A 263 -15.84 23.96 -0.79
CA ILE A 263 -14.56 24.70 -0.74
C ILE A 263 -13.52 23.89 -1.54
N TRP A 264 -13.74 23.79 -2.86
CA TRP A 264 -12.92 22.96 -3.76
C TRP A 264 -11.44 23.30 -3.75
N ASN A 265 -11.07 24.59 -3.64
CA ASN A 265 -9.67 25.01 -3.56
C ASN A 265 -8.94 24.38 -2.38
N VAL A 266 -9.53 24.37 -1.19
CA VAL A 266 -8.95 23.77 0.01
C VAL A 266 -8.98 22.24 -0.08
N ALA A 267 -10.07 21.66 -0.60
CA ALA A 267 -10.16 20.21 -0.79
C ALA A 267 -9.12 19.68 -1.78
N MET A 268 -8.86 20.39 -2.88
CA MET A 268 -7.81 20.03 -3.85
C MET A 268 -6.41 20.25 -3.29
N ALA A 269 -6.20 21.29 -2.47
CA ALA A 269 -4.96 21.46 -1.73
C ALA A 269 -4.70 20.32 -0.74
N ALA A 270 -5.74 19.88 0.00
CA ALA A 270 -5.67 18.71 0.86
C ALA A 270 -5.31 17.42 0.08
N ASN A 271 -5.89 17.26 -1.12
CA ASN A 271 -5.56 16.12 -1.98
C ASN A 271 -4.08 16.14 -2.41
N LEU A 272 -3.51 17.29 -2.75
CA LEU A 272 -2.07 17.42 -3.05
C LEU A 272 -1.20 17.02 -1.84
N ILE A 273 -1.58 17.41 -0.62
CA ILE A 273 -0.88 17.02 0.61
C ILE A 273 -0.89 15.49 0.77
N VAL A 274 -2.06 14.87 0.65
CA VAL A 274 -2.22 13.42 0.83
C VAL A 274 -1.54 12.62 -0.29
N LEU A 275 -1.48 13.17 -1.50
CA LEU A 275 -0.84 12.53 -2.65
C LEU A 275 0.69 12.58 -2.58
N ALA A 276 1.27 13.56 -1.89
CA ALA A 276 2.71 13.79 -1.88
C ALA A 276 3.56 12.59 -1.40
N PRO A 277 3.25 11.89 -0.27
CA PRO A 277 4.06 10.76 0.18
C PRO A 277 4.08 9.55 -0.77
N PRO A 278 2.95 9.06 -1.34
CA PRO A 278 2.98 8.00 -2.36
C PRO A 278 3.81 8.37 -3.58
N VAL A 279 3.68 9.60 -4.07
CA VAL A 279 4.45 10.10 -5.21
C VAL A 279 5.93 10.14 -4.86
N LEU A 280 6.30 10.67 -3.70
CA LEU A 280 7.68 10.73 -3.24
C LEU A 280 8.31 9.33 -3.14
N VAL A 281 7.62 8.38 -2.51
CA VAL A 281 8.09 6.99 -2.39
C VAL A 281 8.26 6.36 -3.77
N THR A 282 7.31 6.58 -4.68
CA THR A 282 7.38 6.07 -6.06
C THR A 282 8.59 6.65 -6.79
N ILE A 283 8.83 7.98 -6.71
CA ILE A 283 9.99 8.63 -7.34
C ILE A 283 11.31 8.11 -6.76
N LEU A 284 11.41 7.93 -5.45
CA LEU A 284 12.62 7.44 -4.79
C LEU A 284 12.94 5.99 -5.16
N LEU A 285 11.91 5.14 -5.27
CA LEU A 285 12.07 3.71 -5.52
C LEU A 285 11.94 3.32 -6.99
N GLN A 286 11.51 4.21 -7.89
CA GLN A 286 11.24 3.91 -9.31
C GLN A 286 12.40 3.20 -10.02
N ARG A 287 13.65 3.63 -9.76
CA ARG A 287 14.84 3.02 -10.39
C ARG A 287 15.03 1.55 -10.02
N TRP A 288 14.60 1.16 -8.83
CA TRP A 288 14.69 -0.22 -8.32
C TRP A 288 13.50 -1.02 -8.83
N PHE A 289 12.33 -0.41 -8.86
CA PHE A 289 11.12 -0.98 -9.44
C PHE A 289 11.29 -1.35 -10.91
N VAL A 290 11.80 -0.44 -11.73
CA VAL A 290 12.03 -0.67 -13.17
C VAL A 290 13.06 -1.79 -13.38
N ARG A 291 14.16 -1.81 -12.60
CA ARG A 291 15.16 -2.89 -12.68
C ARG A 291 14.58 -4.25 -12.30
N GLY A 292 13.70 -4.30 -11.28
CA GLY A 292 13.05 -5.55 -10.85
C GLY A 292 12.13 -6.16 -11.90
N LEU A 293 11.46 -5.33 -12.71
CA LEU A 293 10.59 -5.79 -13.79
C LEU A 293 11.39 -6.28 -15.02
N ILE A 294 12.52 -5.62 -15.33
CA ILE A 294 13.33 -5.94 -16.52
C ILE A 294 14.25 -7.16 -16.28
N SER A 295 14.66 -7.43 -15.03
CA SER A 295 15.56 -8.56 -14.74
C SER A 295 14.92 -9.93 -14.89
N THR A 296 13.63 -10.03 -15.19
CA THR A 296 12.89 -11.27 -15.44
C THR A 296 12.99 -11.76 -16.90
N ASP A 297 13.58 -10.96 -17.80
CA ASP A 297 13.64 -11.25 -19.24
C ASP A 297 15.05 -11.69 -19.73
N LYS A 298 15.87 -12.33 -18.87
CA LYS A 298 17.14 -12.93 -19.32
C LYS A 298 17.27 -14.38 -18.88
#